data_e04d1571834ae84adbc3bfbd61becbd1
#
_entry.id   e04d1571834ae84adbc3bfbd61becbd1
#
_cell.length_a   1.000
_cell.length_b   1.000
_cell.length_c   1.000
_cell.angle_alpha   90.00
_cell.angle_beta   90.00
_cell.angle_gamma   90.00
#
_symmetry.space_group_name_H-M   'P 1'
#
loop_
_entity.id
_entity.type
_entity.pdbx_description
1 polymer ?
#
loop_
_entity_poly.entity_id
_entity_poly.type
_entity_poly.pdbx_seq_one_letter_code
_entity_poly.pdbx_strand_id
1 'polypeptide(L)'
;MKLKTTIAALILLSAAVVANAQTVEKKALTLDGAKKVIAGAVAYAKKNNAPGGVIAVVDDGGNLIALERMDGTFAAGANISIGKARTAALFKRPTKMFEDTIKNGRTALIALPDTFFTPLQGGIPIVIDGQIVGAVGVSGAASAQQDEEIAIAGANVLAADAKISALTTDEKRKP
;
A
#
# COMPACT_ATOMS: atom_id res chain seq x y z
N MET A 1 25.14 52.52 -2.20
CA MET A 1 23.86 52.00 -2.80
C MET A 1 23.92 50.49 -3.10
N LYS A 2 25.03 49.96 -3.58
CA LYS A 2 25.16 48.51 -3.97
C LYS A 2 25.03 47.52 -2.78
N LEU A 3 25.54 47.88 -1.57
CA LEU A 3 25.52 46.98 -0.40
C LEU A 3 24.10 46.75 0.15
N LYS A 4 23.25 47.78 0.15
CA LYS A 4 21.84 47.68 0.66
C LYS A 4 20.97 46.80 -0.25
N THR A 5 21.22 46.84 -1.56
CA THR A 5 20.49 46.01 -2.55
C THR A 5 20.88 44.53 -2.46
N THR A 6 22.15 44.23 -2.14
CA THR A 6 22.64 42.84 -1.96
C THR A 6 22.08 42.20 -0.69
N ILE A 7 21.91 42.94 0.39
CA ILE A 7 21.32 42.46 1.63
C ILE A 7 19.84 42.17 1.48
N ALA A 8 19.09 43.05 0.75
CA ALA A 8 17.67 42.83 0.45
C ALA A 8 17.44 41.58 -0.43
N ALA A 9 18.32 41.31 -1.41
CA ALA A 9 18.26 40.11 -2.25
C ALA A 9 18.54 38.82 -1.46
N LEU A 10 19.49 38.86 -0.48
CA LEU A 10 19.77 37.71 0.38
C LEU A 10 18.61 37.37 1.33
N ILE A 11 17.91 38.38 1.85
CA ILE A 11 16.76 38.19 2.74
C ILE A 11 15.56 37.63 1.97
N LEU A 12 15.35 38.04 0.71
CA LEU A 12 14.29 37.49 -0.16
C LEU A 12 14.56 36.03 -0.55
N LEU A 13 15.81 35.64 -0.74
CA LEU A 13 16.19 34.27 -1.08
C LEU A 13 16.02 33.31 0.12
N SER A 14 16.25 33.78 1.36
CA SER A 14 16.06 32.97 2.56
C SER A 14 14.57 32.76 2.91
N ALA A 15 13.68 33.68 2.54
CA ALA A 15 12.23 33.52 2.74
C ALA A 15 11.60 32.45 1.84
N ALA A 16 12.17 32.20 0.65
CA ALA A 16 11.66 31.20 -0.28
C ALA A 16 11.88 29.73 0.19
N VAL A 17 12.88 29.48 1.07
CA VAL A 17 13.19 28.14 1.58
C VAL A 17 12.23 27.71 2.69
N VAL A 18 11.59 28.64 3.40
CA VAL A 18 10.69 28.34 4.51
C VAL A 18 9.27 27.99 4.06
N ALA A 19 8.87 28.39 2.84
CA ALA A 19 7.52 28.19 2.33
C ALA A 19 7.18 26.72 1.98
N ASN A 20 8.18 25.84 1.82
CA ASN A 20 7.99 24.43 1.45
C ASN A 20 7.88 23.45 2.64
N ALA A 21 8.00 23.94 3.87
CA ALA A 21 7.98 23.07 5.06
C ALA A 21 6.56 22.68 5.51
N GLN A 22 5.51 23.26 4.93
CA GLN A 22 4.11 23.05 5.34
C GLN A 22 3.37 22.01 4.53
N THR A 23 3.95 21.55 3.43
CA THR A 23 3.36 20.54 2.54
C THR A 23 4.42 19.51 2.12
N VAL A 24 3.95 18.29 1.83
CA VAL A 24 4.79 17.24 1.24
C VAL A 24 4.12 16.75 -0.04
N GLU A 25 4.93 16.41 -1.04
CA GLU A 25 4.42 15.70 -2.21
C GLU A 25 4.02 14.28 -1.83
N LYS A 26 2.84 13.87 -2.25
CA LYS A 26 2.28 12.56 -1.97
C LYS A 26 1.89 11.87 -3.25
N LYS A 27 2.35 10.63 -3.42
CA LYS A 27 1.89 9.75 -4.49
C LYS A 27 0.54 9.16 -4.13
N ALA A 28 -0.37 9.11 -5.10
CA ALA A 28 -1.66 8.46 -4.96
C ALA A 28 -1.75 7.23 -5.86
N LEU A 29 -2.34 6.16 -5.36
CA LEU A 29 -2.62 4.96 -6.14
C LEU A 29 -3.79 5.21 -7.10
N THR A 30 -3.57 4.95 -8.39
CA THR A 30 -4.62 5.07 -9.41
C THR A 30 -5.46 3.79 -9.50
N LEU A 31 -6.65 3.87 -10.11
CA LEU A 31 -7.45 2.68 -10.40
C LEU A 31 -6.70 1.67 -11.27
N ASP A 32 -5.93 2.14 -12.26
CA ASP A 32 -5.14 1.25 -13.12
C ASP A 32 -4.02 0.55 -12.33
N GLY A 33 -3.37 1.28 -11.40
CA GLY A 33 -2.42 0.69 -10.47
C GLY A 33 -3.08 -0.39 -9.58
N ALA A 34 -4.26 -0.10 -9.02
CA ALA A 34 -5.01 -1.05 -8.22
C ALA A 34 -5.39 -2.33 -9.01
N LYS A 35 -5.82 -2.16 -10.27
CA LYS A 35 -6.11 -3.30 -11.17
C LYS A 35 -4.88 -4.16 -11.46
N LYS A 36 -3.71 -3.54 -11.64
CA LYS A 36 -2.45 -4.28 -11.82
C LYS A 36 -2.08 -5.10 -10.58
N VAL A 37 -2.23 -4.52 -9.39
CA VAL A 37 -2.03 -5.22 -8.11
C VAL A 37 -2.95 -6.44 -8.03
N ILE A 38 -4.23 -6.28 -8.32
CA ILE A 38 -5.21 -7.37 -8.33
C ILE A 38 -4.80 -8.45 -9.34
N ALA A 39 -4.47 -8.06 -10.57
CA ALA A 39 -4.08 -9.01 -11.61
C ALA A 39 -2.85 -9.85 -11.21
N GLY A 40 -1.84 -9.22 -10.59
CA GLY A 40 -0.66 -9.92 -10.08
C GLY A 40 -0.98 -10.88 -8.94
N ALA A 41 -1.84 -10.47 -8.01
CA ALA A 41 -2.32 -11.31 -6.92
C ALA A 41 -3.11 -12.52 -7.44
N VAL A 42 -4.05 -12.31 -8.37
CA VAL A 42 -4.83 -13.40 -8.99
C VAL A 42 -3.94 -14.35 -9.78
N ALA A 43 -2.96 -13.84 -10.52
CA ALA A 43 -2.02 -14.68 -11.25
C ALA A 43 -1.20 -15.57 -10.30
N TYR A 44 -0.72 -15.01 -9.18
CA TYR A 44 -0.03 -15.77 -8.14
C TYR A 44 -0.93 -16.84 -7.51
N ALA A 45 -2.18 -16.47 -7.15
CA ALA A 45 -3.15 -17.39 -6.56
C ALA A 45 -3.41 -18.60 -7.47
N LYS A 46 -3.67 -18.36 -8.76
CA LYS A 46 -3.89 -19.41 -9.77
C LYS A 46 -2.65 -20.31 -9.91
N LYS A 47 -1.45 -19.72 -10.02
CA LYS A 47 -0.19 -20.46 -10.15
C LYS A 47 0.09 -21.37 -8.95
N ASN A 48 -0.36 -20.97 -7.76
CA ASN A 48 -0.12 -21.70 -6.52
C ASN A 48 -1.37 -22.45 -6.03
N ASN A 49 -2.31 -22.74 -6.92
CA ASN A 49 -3.49 -23.57 -6.67
C ASN A 49 -4.33 -23.10 -5.47
N ALA A 50 -4.48 -21.79 -5.30
CA ALA A 50 -5.38 -21.28 -4.28
C ALA A 50 -6.83 -21.66 -4.62
N PRO A 51 -7.61 -22.20 -3.66
CA PRO A 51 -8.98 -22.67 -3.91
C PRO A 51 -9.96 -21.51 -4.16
N GLY A 52 -9.54 -20.29 -3.90
CA GLY A 52 -10.29 -19.05 -4.05
C GLY A 52 -9.47 -17.88 -3.50
N GLY A 53 -10.13 -16.76 -3.28
CA GLY A 53 -9.56 -15.56 -2.69
C GLY A 53 -10.35 -14.31 -3.08
N VAL A 54 -10.46 -13.39 -2.16
CA VAL A 54 -10.88 -12.02 -2.45
C VAL A 54 -9.67 -11.12 -2.30
N ILE A 55 -9.40 -10.33 -3.32
CA ILE A 55 -8.32 -9.36 -3.35
C ILE A 55 -8.94 -7.97 -3.33
N ALA A 56 -8.70 -7.19 -2.26
CA ALA A 56 -9.14 -5.82 -2.13
C ALA A 56 -7.94 -4.88 -2.13
N VAL A 57 -8.03 -3.78 -2.86
CA VAL A 57 -7.02 -2.72 -2.91
C VAL A 57 -7.64 -1.42 -2.43
N VAL A 58 -6.98 -0.77 -1.48
CA VAL A 58 -7.36 0.53 -0.91
C VAL A 58 -6.29 1.58 -1.17
N ASP A 59 -6.69 2.86 -1.09
CA ASP A 59 -5.75 3.99 -1.04
C ASP A 59 -5.02 4.06 0.32
N ASP A 60 -4.14 5.02 0.49
CA ASP A 60 -3.40 5.23 1.74
C ASP A 60 -4.26 5.77 2.90
N GLY A 61 -5.46 6.27 2.61
CA GLY A 61 -6.51 6.59 3.59
C GLY A 61 -7.40 5.40 3.94
N GLY A 62 -7.15 4.22 3.35
CA GLY A 62 -7.93 3.01 3.58
C GLY A 62 -9.26 2.95 2.81
N ASN A 63 -9.49 3.83 1.83
CA ASN A 63 -10.71 3.80 1.03
C ASN A 63 -10.59 2.78 -0.11
N LEU A 64 -11.63 2.00 -0.33
CA LEU A 64 -11.64 0.97 -1.37
C LEU A 64 -11.52 1.60 -2.77
N ILE A 65 -10.52 1.15 -3.55
CA ILE A 65 -10.35 1.51 -4.96
C ILE A 65 -10.94 0.42 -5.85
N ALA A 66 -10.58 -0.84 -5.60
CA ALA A 66 -11.02 -1.98 -6.40
C ALA A 66 -11.02 -3.27 -5.57
N LEU A 67 -11.87 -4.21 -5.98
CA LEU A 67 -11.95 -5.55 -5.40
C LEU A 67 -12.27 -6.56 -6.49
N GLU A 68 -11.63 -7.72 -6.42
CA GLU A 68 -11.98 -8.90 -7.21
C GLU A 68 -12.19 -10.10 -6.30
N ARG A 69 -13.30 -10.81 -6.48
CA ARG A 69 -13.59 -12.04 -5.78
C ARG A 69 -13.53 -13.21 -6.75
N MET A 70 -12.61 -14.12 -6.51
CA MET A 70 -12.49 -15.36 -7.27
C MET A 70 -13.66 -16.28 -6.96
N ASP A 71 -14.03 -17.11 -7.96
CA ASP A 71 -15.08 -18.11 -7.80
C ASP A 71 -14.78 -19.07 -6.65
N GLY A 72 -15.83 -19.57 -6.01
CA GLY A 72 -15.70 -20.49 -4.88
C GLY A 72 -15.32 -19.85 -3.54
N THR A 73 -14.96 -18.56 -3.49
CA THR A 73 -14.59 -17.89 -2.24
C THR A 73 -15.84 -17.62 -1.37
N PHE A 74 -15.75 -17.89 -0.08
CA PHE A 74 -16.82 -17.63 0.88
C PHE A 74 -17.20 -16.14 0.96
N ALA A 75 -18.50 -15.86 1.21
CA ALA A 75 -19.05 -14.50 1.09
C ALA A 75 -18.38 -13.45 2.01
N ALA A 76 -18.07 -13.80 3.26
CA ALA A 76 -17.45 -12.90 4.21
C ALA A 76 -16.02 -12.47 3.81
N GLY A 77 -15.37 -13.22 2.90
CA GLY A 77 -14.03 -12.93 2.41
C GLY A 77 -13.90 -11.50 1.85
N ALA A 78 -14.96 -10.95 1.27
CA ALA A 78 -14.96 -9.58 0.73
C ALA A 78 -14.71 -8.54 1.85
N ASN A 79 -15.50 -8.57 2.92
CA ASN A 79 -15.34 -7.61 4.03
C ASN A 79 -14.03 -7.83 4.79
N ILE A 80 -13.59 -9.09 4.94
CA ILE A 80 -12.33 -9.42 5.61
C ILE A 80 -11.14 -8.90 4.79
N SER A 81 -11.12 -9.07 3.46
CA SER A 81 -10.04 -8.57 2.62
C SER A 81 -9.96 -7.04 2.63
N ILE A 82 -11.11 -6.35 2.57
CA ILE A 82 -11.18 -4.89 2.73
C ILE A 82 -10.62 -4.47 4.09
N GLY A 83 -11.03 -5.11 5.17
CA GLY A 83 -10.56 -4.82 6.52
C GLY A 83 -9.05 -5.01 6.67
N LYS A 84 -8.49 -6.12 6.14
CA LYS A 84 -7.04 -6.37 6.10
C LYS A 84 -6.30 -5.27 5.33
N ALA A 85 -6.79 -4.89 4.13
CA ALA A 85 -6.20 -3.82 3.33
C ALA A 85 -6.23 -2.48 4.09
N ARG A 86 -7.38 -2.09 4.66
CA ARG A 86 -7.53 -0.87 5.45
C ARG A 86 -6.57 -0.84 6.65
N THR A 87 -6.51 -1.93 7.41
CA THR A 87 -5.59 -2.05 8.54
C THR A 87 -4.14 -1.86 8.10
N ALA A 88 -3.72 -2.51 7.00
CA ALA A 88 -2.37 -2.37 6.48
C ALA A 88 -2.05 -0.94 6.02
N ALA A 89 -2.98 -0.25 5.34
CA ALA A 89 -2.81 1.12 4.88
C ALA A 89 -2.72 2.12 6.04
N LEU A 90 -3.68 2.08 6.96
CA LEU A 90 -3.80 3.06 8.05
C LEU A 90 -2.67 2.92 9.08
N PHE A 91 -2.27 1.70 9.40
CA PHE A 91 -1.18 1.43 10.34
C PHE A 91 0.20 1.31 9.66
N LYS A 92 0.27 1.41 8.33
CA LYS A 92 1.50 1.44 7.53
C LYS A 92 2.40 0.21 7.76
N ARG A 93 1.81 -0.98 7.93
CA ARG A 93 2.53 -2.25 8.17
C ARG A 93 1.69 -3.47 7.82
N PRO A 94 2.32 -4.63 7.56
CA PRO A 94 1.61 -5.89 7.35
C PRO A 94 0.71 -6.26 8.53
N THR A 95 -0.49 -6.76 8.26
CA THR A 95 -1.45 -7.13 9.30
C THR A 95 -1.02 -8.32 10.15
N LYS A 96 -0.15 -9.19 9.61
CA LYS A 96 0.48 -10.27 10.37
C LYS A 96 1.15 -9.77 11.66
N MET A 97 1.76 -8.59 11.64
CA MET A 97 2.41 -8.02 12.83
C MET A 97 1.42 -7.79 13.98
N PHE A 98 0.17 -7.45 13.68
CA PHE A 98 -0.87 -7.27 14.70
C PHE A 98 -1.37 -8.62 15.19
N GLU A 99 -1.58 -9.58 14.27
CA GLU A 99 -1.96 -10.94 14.63
C GLU A 99 -0.94 -11.56 15.58
N ASP A 100 0.35 -11.47 15.27
CA ASP A 100 1.43 -11.98 16.11
C ASP A 100 1.49 -11.25 17.45
N THR A 101 1.32 -9.93 17.45
CA THR A 101 1.31 -9.13 18.68
C THR A 101 0.17 -9.52 19.62
N ILE A 102 -1.02 -9.78 19.08
CA ILE A 102 -2.20 -10.26 19.85
C ILE A 102 -1.94 -11.68 20.36
N LYS A 103 -1.45 -12.57 19.51
CA LYS A 103 -1.08 -13.96 19.92
C LYS A 103 -0.04 -13.97 21.05
N ASN A 104 0.87 -12.99 21.05
CA ASN A 104 1.87 -12.81 22.09
C ASN A 104 1.36 -12.08 23.36
N GLY A 105 0.03 -11.96 23.52
CA GLY A 105 -0.60 -11.52 24.77
C GLY A 105 -1.02 -10.04 24.80
N ARG A 106 -0.71 -9.22 23.79
CA ARG A 106 -1.18 -7.81 23.76
C ARG A 106 -2.62 -7.71 23.22
N THR A 107 -3.54 -8.34 23.91
CA THR A 107 -4.97 -8.42 23.54
C THR A 107 -5.69 -7.07 23.53
N ALA A 108 -5.18 -6.05 24.25
CA ALA A 108 -5.73 -4.70 24.26
C ALA A 108 -5.85 -4.07 22.85
N LEU A 109 -5.08 -4.55 21.86
CA LEU A 109 -5.23 -4.11 20.48
C LEU A 109 -6.63 -4.39 19.89
N ILE A 110 -7.34 -5.40 20.39
CA ILE A 110 -8.70 -5.74 19.92
C ILE A 110 -9.72 -4.65 20.34
N ALA A 111 -9.40 -3.86 21.36
CA ALA A 111 -10.25 -2.79 21.85
C ALA A 111 -10.07 -1.45 21.13
N LEU A 112 -9.27 -1.40 20.05
CA LEU A 112 -9.17 -0.19 19.24
C LEU A 112 -10.55 0.19 18.69
N PRO A 113 -10.95 1.48 18.80
CA PRO A 113 -12.29 1.94 18.40
C PRO A 113 -12.50 2.04 16.88
N ASP A 114 -11.68 1.38 16.10
CA ASP A 114 -11.81 1.31 14.64
C ASP A 114 -12.59 0.04 14.26
N THR A 115 -13.80 0.22 13.74
CA THR A 115 -14.67 -0.88 13.28
C THR A 115 -14.07 -1.65 12.11
N PHE A 116 -13.04 -1.13 11.47
CA PHE A 116 -12.37 -1.75 10.32
C PHE A 116 -11.02 -2.37 10.68
N PHE A 117 -10.58 -2.28 11.93
CA PHE A 117 -9.35 -2.94 12.38
C PHE A 117 -9.49 -4.45 12.26
N THR A 118 -8.77 -5.02 11.31
CA THR A 118 -8.78 -6.46 11.01
C THR A 118 -7.36 -7.00 11.13
N PRO A 119 -6.92 -7.39 12.35
CA PRO A 119 -5.56 -7.85 12.63
C PRO A 119 -5.35 -9.30 12.22
N LEU A 120 -5.73 -9.65 10.99
CA LEU A 120 -5.57 -10.98 10.42
C LEU A 120 -4.51 -10.96 9.32
N GLN A 121 -3.63 -11.95 9.30
CA GLN A 121 -2.58 -12.11 8.28
C GLN A 121 -3.16 -12.04 6.86
N GLY A 122 -2.47 -11.30 5.94
CA GLY A 122 -2.88 -11.17 4.53
C GLY A 122 -3.18 -9.73 4.08
N GLY A 123 -2.89 -8.72 4.92
CA GLY A 123 -2.90 -7.30 4.52
C GLY A 123 -1.48 -6.77 4.36
N ILE A 124 -1.14 -6.19 3.20
CA ILE A 124 0.21 -5.74 2.84
C ILE A 124 0.17 -4.32 2.28
N PRO A 125 0.97 -3.37 2.81
CA PRO A 125 1.13 -2.05 2.23
C PRO A 125 1.72 -2.10 0.81
N ILE A 126 1.24 -1.23 -0.08
CA ILE A 126 1.82 -1.00 -1.41
C ILE A 126 2.78 0.17 -1.31
N VAL A 127 4.06 -0.08 -1.60
CA VAL A 127 5.13 0.92 -1.47
C VAL A 127 5.70 1.27 -2.83
N ILE A 128 5.73 2.56 -3.18
CA ILE A 128 6.34 3.10 -4.41
C ILE A 128 7.32 4.21 -4.00
N ASP A 129 8.59 4.05 -4.37
CA ASP A 129 9.67 4.99 -4.05
C ASP A 129 9.69 5.41 -2.57
N GLY A 130 9.54 4.42 -1.67
CA GLY A 130 9.53 4.61 -0.23
C GLY A 130 8.25 5.19 0.37
N GLN A 131 7.25 5.55 -0.44
CA GLN A 131 5.94 6.03 0.03
C GLN A 131 4.91 4.91 0.00
N ILE A 132 4.12 4.79 1.07
CA ILE A 132 2.94 3.91 1.08
C ILE A 132 1.83 4.65 0.34
N VAL A 133 1.41 4.10 -0.80
CA VAL A 133 0.38 4.67 -1.70
C VAL A 133 -0.98 4.01 -1.52
N GLY A 134 -1.04 2.93 -0.74
CA GLY A 134 -2.23 2.14 -0.49
C GLY A 134 -1.87 0.81 0.14
N ALA A 135 -2.79 -0.13 0.12
CA ALA A 135 -2.56 -1.50 0.57
C ALA A 135 -3.45 -2.49 -0.18
N VAL A 136 -3.02 -3.74 -0.18
CA VAL A 136 -3.80 -4.89 -0.65
C VAL A 136 -4.11 -5.82 0.51
N GLY A 137 -5.33 -6.35 0.53
CA GLY A 137 -5.76 -7.36 1.49
C GLY A 137 -6.32 -8.57 0.77
N VAL A 138 -5.97 -9.75 1.24
CA VAL A 138 -6.43 -11.02 0.68
C VAL A 138 -7.09 -11.87 1.76
N SER A 139 -8.19 -12.52 1.40
CA SER A 139 -8.89 -13.46 2.27
C SER A 139 -9.58 -14.55 1.47
N GLY A 140 -9.47 -15.79 1.92
CA GLY A 140 -10.16 -16.93 1.35
C GLY A 140 -9.31 -17.88 0.51
N ALA A 141 -8.00 -17.78 0.60
CA ALA A 141 -7.09 -18.80 0.11
C ALA A 141 -7.07 -20.03 1.07
N ALA A 142 -6.21 -20.98 0.84
CA ALA A 142 -6.14 -22.20 1.65
C ALA A 142 -5.71 -21.96 3.11
N SER A 143 -4.99 -20.87 3.36
CA SER A 143 -4.49 -20.51 4.70
C SER A 143 -4.20 -19.02 4.80
N ALA A 144 -4.05 -18.51 6.04
CA ALA A 144 -3.62 -17.15 6.30
C ALA A 144 -2.24 -16.84 5.69
N GLN A 145 -1.35 -17.83 5.67
CA GLN A 145 -0.05 -17.73 5.01
C GLN A 145 -0.21 -17.54 3.49
N GLN A 146 -1.08 -18.32 2.84
CA GLN A 146 -1.31 -18.18 1.40
C GLN A 146 -2.01 -16.85 1.07
N ASP A 147 -2.93 -16.37 1.92
CA ASP A 147 -3.49 -15.01 1.80
C ASP A 147 -2.38 -13.96 1.76
N GLU A 148 -1.41 -14.04 2.67
CA GLU A 148 -0.28 -13.09 2.73
C GLU A 148 0.63 -13.20 1.50
N GLU A 149 0.97 -14.39 1.05
CA GLU A 149 1.80 -14.61 -0.14
C GLU A 149 1.15 -14.02 -1.40
N ILE A 150 -0.15 -14.20 -1.56
CA ILE A 150 -0.93 -13.61 -2.65
C ILE A 150 -0.91 -12.07 -2.54
N ALA A 151 -1.08 -11.52 -1.33
CA ALA A 151 -1.04 -10.09 -1.10
C ALA A 151 0.34 -9.50 -1.41
N ILE A 152 1.42 -10.15 -0.98
CA ILE A 152 2.81 -9.76 -1.28
C ILE A 152 3.05 -9.76 -2.79
N ALA A 153 2.62 -10.80 -3.51
CA ALA A 153 2.76 -10.88 -4.95
C ALA A 153 2.08 -9.70 -5.66
N GLY A 154 0.85 -9.37 -5.26
CA GLY A 154 0.14 -8.20 -5.78
C GLY A 154 0.84 -6.87 -5.47
N ALA A 155 1.23 -6.65 -4.21
CA ALA A 155 1.88 -5.40 -3.78
C ALA A 155 3.19 -5.13 -4.54
N ASN A 156 3.94 -6.18 -4.89
CA ASN A 156 5.25 -6.06 -5.56
C ASN A 156 5.17 -5.75 -7.07
N VAL A 157 4.02 -5.90 -7.72
CA VAL A 157 3.87 -5.63 -9.16
C VAL A 157 4.28 -4.20 -9.51
N LEU A 158 3.78 -3.22 -8.76
CA LEU A 158 4.05 -1.81 -9.05
C LEU A 158 5.49 -1.40 -8.70
N ALA A 159 6.10 -2.02 -7.70
CA ALA A 159 7.50 -1.78 -7.38
C ALA A 159 8.43 -2.29 -8.49
N ALA A 160 8.08 -3.39 -9.15
CA ALA A 160 8.81 -3.90 -10.30
C ALA A 160 8.65 -2.98 -11.52
N ASP A 161 7.43 -2.53 -11.83
CA ASP A 161 7.14 -1.60 -12.93
C ASP A 161 7.91 -0.28 -12.75
N ALA A 162 7.98 0.27 -11.55
CA ALA A 162 8.70 1.50 -11.25
C ALA A 162 10.22 1.35 -11.51
N LYS A 163 10.81 0.23 -11.12
CA LYS A 163 12.23 -0.07 -11.40
C LYS A 163 12.52 -0.18 -12.89
N ILE A 164 11.67 -0.86 -13.66
CA ILE A 164 11.81 -1.01 -15.11
C ILE A 164 11.72 0.37 -15.78
N SER A 165 10.75 1.19 -15.40
CA SER A 165 10.57 2.54 -15.95
C SER A 165 11.79 3.43 -15.67
N ALA A 166 12.37 3.36 -14.48
CA ALA A 166 13.58 4.12 -14.14
C ALA A 166 14.79 3.73 -15.01
N LEU A 167 15.00 2.43 -15.23
CA LEU A 167 16.08 1.91 -16.07
C LEU A 167 15.95 2.37 -17.54
N THR A 168 14.73 2.31 -18.09
CA THR A 168 14.48 2.72 -19.48
C THR A 168 14.59 4.24 -19.70
N THR A 169 14.37 5.02 -18.65
CA THR A 169 14.54 6.49 -18.71
C THR A 169 16.01 6.89 -18.67
N ASP A 170 16.83 6.15 -17.92
CA ASP A 170 18.28 6.38 -17.82
C ASP A 170 19.02 6.01 -19.11
N GLU A 171 18.60 4.94 -19.81
CA GLU A 171 19.15 4.57 -21.13
C GLU A 171 18.90 5.64 -22.21
N LYS A 172 17.73 6.31 -22.18
CA LYS A 172 17.40 7.40 -23.12
C LYS A 172 18.11 8.72 -22.82
N ARG A 173 18.76 8.86 -21.67
CA ARG A 173 19.52 10.07 -21.26
C ARG A 173 21.02 9.97 -21.49
N LYS A 174 21.54 8.82 -21.90
CA LYS A 174 22.95 8.71 -22.28
C LYS A 174 23.15 9.32 -23.69
N PRO A 175 24.08 10.30 -23.83
CA PRO A 175 24.34 10.98 -25.09
C PRO A 175 24.93 10.04 -26.13
#